data_ea783c3a5c2136f2420197a0f835570b
#
_entry.id   ea783c3a5c2136f2420197a0f835570b
#
_cell.length_a   1.000
_cell.length_b   1.000
_cell.length_c   1.000
_cell.angle_alpha   90.00
_cell.angle_beta   90.00
_cell.angle_gamma   90.00
#
_symmetry.space_group_name_H-M   'P 1'
#
loop_
_entity.id
_entity.type
_entity.pdbx_description
1 polymer ?
#
loop_
_entity_poly.entity_id
_entity_poly.type
_entity_poly.pdbx_seq_one_letter_code
_entity_poly.pdbx_strand_id
1 'polypeptide(L)'
;MRAIIFDLDDTLYDNKDLRIAREKAILDFLGNKKWKYKELKENYSTLESLKRLGFEKSHFFRLMDKIPITLEKDPRLIKMFKKLKERFKMIVLSNVSAFCVEETLRRLGILEMVNEYYSGEDFKNQKPAKECFCIVKRGDICVGNNFKKDLEVPKQKGAITILVGEEEQNADFRIDNIYELESVLKYIELPDFQ
;
A
#
# COMPACT_ATOMS: atom_id res chain seq x y z
N MET A 1 0.82 21.69 -5.48
CA MET A 1 1.26 21.06 -4.22
C MET A 1 1.78 19.67 -4.59
N ARG A 2 2.97 19.30 -4.14
CA ARG A 2 3.58 17.99 -4.32
C ARG A 2 2.78 16.94 -3.57
N ALA A 3 2.61 15.75 -4.14
CA ALA A 3 1.90 14.68 -3.45
C ALA A 3 2.89 13.71 -2.75
N ILE A 4 2.42 13.12 -1.64
CA ILE A 4 2.99 11.90 -1.09
C ILE A 4 1.95 10.79 -1.32
N ILE A 5 2.35 9.75 -2.05
CA ILE A 5 1.53 8.58 -2.35
C ILE A 5 2.03 7.42 -1.51
N PHE A 6 1.18 6.92 -0.63
CA PHE A 6 1.49 5.82 0.30
C PHE A 6 0.85 4.52 -0.16
N ASP A 7 1.59 3.44 -0.13
CA ASP A 7 0.98 2.13 0.03
C ASP A 7 0.42 2.00 1.46
N LEU A 8 -0.44 1.03 1.70
CA LEU A 8 -1.19 0.89 2.94
C LEU A 8 -0.63 -0.22 3.83
N ASP A 9 -0.81 -1.48 3.39
CA ASP A 9 -0.46 -2.67 4.18
C ASP A 9 1.07 -2.80 4.29
N ASP A 10 1.57 -3.05 5.50
CA ASP A 10 3.01 -3.18 5.81
C ASP A 10 3.84 -1.91 5.50
N THR A 11 3.16 -0.79 5.20
CA THR A 11 3.76 0.53 4.96
C THR A 11 3.32 1.54 6.03
N LEU A 12 2.02 1.81 6.16
CA LEU A 12 1.48 2.71 7.19
C LEU A 12 1.27 2.01 8.51
N TYR A 13 1.15 0.71 8.51
CA TYR A 13 1.02 -0.15 9.69
C TYR A 13 1.56 -1.54 9.40
N ASP A 14 1.97 -2.25 10.43
CA ASP A 14 2.29 -3.68 10.39
C ASP A 14 1.31 -4.42 11.32
N ASN A 15 0.58 -5.40 10.77
CA ASN A 15 -0.33 -6.25 11.55
C ASN A 15 -0.26 -7.70 11.08
N LYS A 16 0.58 -8.47 11.73
CA LYS A 16 0.80 -9.89 11.44
C LYS A 16 -0.48 -10.71 11.59
N ASP A 17 -1.31 -10.41 12.59
CA ASP A 17 -2.53 -11.17 12.85
C ASP A 17 -3.56 -10.95 11.74
N LEU A 18 -3.68 -9.73 11.23
CA LEU A 18 -4.54 -9.42 10.08
C LEU A 18 -4.06 -10.15 8.82
N ARG A 19 -2.74 -10.21 8.58
CA ARG A 19 -2.17 -10.99 7.45
C ARG A 19 -2.52 -12.47 7.57
N ILE A 20 -2.34 -13.05 8.75
CA ILE A 20 -2.67 -14.46 9.03
C ILE A 20 -4.17 -14.71 8.84
N ALA A 21 -5.03 -13.82 9.35
CA ALA A 21 -6.49 -13.94 9.20
C ALA A 21 -6.92 -13.90 7.73
N ARG A 22 -6.33 -12.98 6.93
CA ARG A 22 -6.57 -12.88 5.49
C ARG A 22 -6.14 -14.14 4.74
N GLU A 23 -4.95 -14.64 4.99
CA GLU A 23 -4.44 -15.87 4.36
C GLU A 23 -5.30 -17.08 4.73
N LYS A 24 -5.66 -17.22 6.01
CA LYS A 24 -6.56 -18.27 6.47
C LYS A 24 -7.91 -18.23 5.75
N ALA A 25 -8.53 -17.06 5.65
CA ALA A 25 -9.81 -16.89 4.97
C ALA A 25 -9.74 -17.30 3.50
N ILE A 26 -8.64 -16.96 2.80
CA ILE A 26 -8.41 -17.40 1.42
C ILE A 26 -8.32 -18.93 1.35
N LEU A 27 -7.53 -19.54 2.22
CA LEU A 27 -7.35 -20.99 2.24
C LEU A 27 -8.64 -21.72 2.56
N ASP A 28 -9.44 -21.21 3.49
CA ASP A 28 -10.75 -21.79 3.85
C ASP A 28 -11.73 -21.67 2.68
N PHE A 29 -11.76 -20.53 2.00
CA PHE A 29 -12.59 -20.30 0.81
C PHE A 29 -12.22 -21.23 -0.36
N LEU A 30 -10.94 -21.52 -0.55
CA LEU A 30 -10.45 -22.33 -1.66
C LEU A 30 -10.70 -23.84 -1.50
N GLY A 31 -10.94 -24.33 -0.29
CA GLY A 31 -11.20 -25.74 -0.03
C GLY A 31 -10.16 -26.66 -0.68
N ASN A 32 -10.60 -27.51 -1.59
CA ASN A 32 -9.74 -28.49 -2.28
C ASN A 32 -8.69 -27.87 -3.23
N LYS A 33 -8.83 -26.57 -3.56
CA LYS A 33 -7.89 -25.87 -4.46
C LYS A 33 -6.70 -25.24 -3.73
N LYS A 34 -6.60 -25.34 -2.39
CA LYS A 34 -5.54 -24.69 -1.59
C LYS A 34 -4.13 -25.09 -1.99
N TRP A 35 -3.91 -26.35 -2.36
CA TRP A 35 -2.59 -26.82 -2.77
C TRP A 35 -2.11 -26.11 -4.06
N LYS A 36 -3.01 -25.98 -5.05
CA LYS A 36 -2.71 -25.29 -6.30
C LYS A 36 -2.53 -23.79 -6.12
N TYR A 37 -3.26 -23.20 -5.19
CA TYR A 37 -3.07 -21.81 -4.80
C TYR A 37 -1.69 -21.57 -4.22
N LYS A 38 -1.23 -22.43 -3.30
CA LYS A 38 0.13 -22.32 -2.72
C LYS A 38 1.22 -22.40 -3.77
N GLU A 39 1.12 -23.33 -4.70
CA GLU A 39 2.02 -23.45 -5.86
C GLU A 39 2.04 -22.15 -6.70
N LEU A 40 0.88 -21.63 -7.03
CA LEU A 40 0.78 -20.37 -7.79
C LEU A 40 1.36 -19.16 -7.03
N LYS A 41 1.22 -19.12 -5.70
CA LYS A 41 1.75 -18.04 -4.85
C LYS A 41 3.27 -17.92 -4.86
N GLU A 42 4.00 -18.96 -5.25
CA GLU A 42 5.45 -18.89 -5.43
C GLU A 42 5.86 -17.91 -6.55
N ASN A 43 5.00 -17.75 -7.56
CA ASN A 43 5.31 -16.95 -8.74
C ASN A 43 4.34 -15.79 -9.01
N TYR A 44 3.19 -15.74 -8.33
CA TYR A 44 2.13 -14.78 -8.61
C TYR A 44 1.60 -14.10 -7.34
N SER A 45 1.04 -12.91 -7.50
CA SER A 45 0.30 -12.23 -6.43
C SER A 45 -0.93 -13.05 -6.01
N THR A 46 -1.48 -12.75 -4.83
CA THR A 46 -2.72 -13.38 -4.32
C THR A 46 -3.86 -13.33 -5.35
N LEU A 47 -4.15 -12.14 -5.88
CA LEU A 47 -5.24 -11.97 -6.82
C LEU A 47 -4.98 -12.69 -8.14
N GLU A 48 -3.77 -12.65 -8.67
CA GLU A 48 -3.43 -13.34 -9.92
C GLU A 48 -3.53 -14.87 -9.73
N SER A 49 -3.11 -15.38 -8.58
CA SER A 49 -3.27 -16.80 -8.22
C SER A 49 -4.74 -17.21 -8.19
N LEU A 50 -5.61 -16.37 -7.60
CA LEU A 50 -7.06 -16.62 -7.57
C LEU A 50 -7.69 -16.55 -8.96
N LYS A 51 -7.30 -15.58 -9.80
CA LYS A 51 -7.76 -15.50 -11.20
C LYS A 51 -7.41 -16.77 -11.99
N ARG A 52 -6.20 -17.29 -11.83
CA ARG A 52 -5.75 -18.56 -12.47
C ARG A 52 -6.52 -19.78 -11.99
N LEU A 53 -7.10 -19.71 -10.81
CA LEU A 53 -8.02 -20.73 -10.26
C LEU A 53 -9.48 -20.54 -10.68
N GLY A 54 -9.77 -19.52 -11.51
CA GLY A 54 -11.11 -19.23 -12.03
C GLY A 54 -11.97 -18.34 -11.14
N PHE A 55 -11.37 -17.63 -10.18
CA PHE A 55 -12.09 -16.69 -9.32
C PHE A 55 -11.98 -15.27 -9.85
N GLU A 56 -13.08 -14.54 -9.81
CA GLU A 56 -13.10 -13.12 -10.15
C GLU A 56 -12.53 -12.26 -9.02
N LYS A 57 -12.04 -11.08 -9.38
CA LYS A 57 -11.53 -10.06 -8.47
C LYS A 57 -12.55 -9.68 -7.38
N SER A 58 -13.83 -9.61 -7.74
CA SER A 58 -14.94 -9.33 -6.83
C SER A 58 -15.10 -10.36 -5.71
N HIS A 59 -14.80 -11.64 -5.96
CA HIS A 59 -14.82 -12.67 -4.93
C HIS A 59 -13.73 -12.43 -3.87
N PHE A 60 -12.54 -12.04 -4.32
CA PHE A 60 -11.44 -11.71 -3.42
C PHE A 60 -11.80 -10.53 -2.50
N PHE A 61 -12.30 -9.43 -3.06
CA PHE A 61 -12.65 -8.26 -2.25
C PHE A 61 -13.76 -8.58 -1.24
N ARG A 62 -14.86 -9.21 -1.67
CA ARG A 62 -15.93 -9.63 -0.76
C ARG A 62 -15.46 -10.57 0.35
N LEU A 63 -14.43 -11.37 0.10
CA LEU A 63 -13.84 -12.21 1.13
C LEU A 63 -13.04 -11.37 2.13
N MET A 64 -12.23 -10.44 1.64
CA MET A 64 -11.41 -9.55 2.50
C MET A 64 -12.27 -8.61 3.35
N ASP A 65 -13.38 -8.10 2.81
CA ASP A 65 -14.31 -7.20 3.52
C ASP A 65 -14.98 -7.82 4.74
N LYS A 66 -15.05 -9.16 4.77
CA LYS A 66 -15.61 -9.90 5.91
C LYS A 66 -14.64 -10.08 7.07
N ILE A 67 -13.38 -9.79 6.87
CA ILE A 67 -12.34 -9.99 7.90
C ILE A 67 -12.27 -8.72 8.75
N PRO A 68 -12.51 -8.84 10.07
CA PRO A 68 -12.43 -7.68 10.95
C PRO A 68 -11.06 -7.04 10.93
N ILE A 69 -11.02 -5.73 10.74
CA ILE A 69 -9.80 -4.93 10.81
C ILE A 69 -9.60 -4.50 12.26
N THR A 70 -8.73 -5.23 12.97
CA THR A 70 -8.43 -5.02 14.38
C THR A 70 -7.21 -4.12 14.55
N LEU A 71 -7.36 -2.85 14.16
CA LEU A 71 -6.34 -1.82 14.32
C LEU A 71 -6.81 -0.78 15.34
N GLU A 72 -5.86 -0.21 16.05
CA GLU A 72 -6.10 0.89 16.98
C GLU A 72 -5.55 2.20 16.40
N LYS A 73 -6.04 3.32 16.93
CA LYS A 73 -5.50 4.65 16.59
C LYS A 73 -4.01 4.70 16.90
N ASP A 74 -3.25 5.23 15.95
CA ASP A 74 -1.83 5.46 16.10
C ASP A 74 -1.52 6.94 16.32
N PRO A 75 -1.25 7.38 17.57
CA PRO A 75 -0.99 8.78 17.87
C PRO A 75 0.26 9.35 17.16
N ARG A 76 1.27 8.50 16.88
CA ARG A 76 2.50 8.91 16.19
C ARG A 76 2.20 9.17 14.70
N LEU A 77 1.47 8.26 14.08
CA LEU A 77 1.03 8.38 12.69
C LEU A 77 0.11 9.60 12.52
N ILE A 78 -0.86 9.78 13.42
CA ILE A 78 -1.76 10.94 13.43
C ILE A 78 -0.97 12.24 13.50
N LYS A 79 0.00 12.33 14.43
CA LYS A 79 0.83 13.53 14.57
C LYS A 79 1.65 13.82 13.32
N MET A 80 2.23 12.81 12.70
CA MET A 80 2.98 12.93 11.46
C MET A 80 2.07 13.40 10.31
N PHE A 81 0.93 12.75 10.10
CA PHE A 81 -0.02 13.09 9.03
C PHE A 81 -0.57 14.52 9.18
N LYS A 82 -0.84 14.98 10.41
CA LYS A 82 -1.25 16.38 10.66
C LYS A 82 -0.25 17.40 10.14
N LYS A 83 1.04 17.15 10.34
CA LYS A 83 2.10 18.05 9.85
C LYS A 83 2.28 17.95 8.33
N LEU A 84 2.25 16.73 7.79
CA LEU A 84 2.51 16.52 6.37
C LEU A 84 1.40 17.09 5.49
N LYS A 85 0.12 16.99 5.89
CA LYS A 85 -1.00 17.52 5.10
C LYS A 85 -0.99 19.04 4.91
N GLU A 86 -0.24 19.77 5.75
CA GLU A 86 -0.06 21.22 5.60
C GLU A 86 0.80 21.58 4.38
N ARG A 87 1.65 20.63 3.92
CA ARG A 87 2.68 20.86 2.90
C ARG A 87 2.50 19.98 1.67
N PHE A 88 1.88 18.83 1.83
CA PHE A 88 1.73 17.82 0.79
C PHE A 88 0.27 17.42 0.59
N LYS A 89 -0.06 17.05 -0.63
CA LYS A 89 -1.29 16.31 -0.91
C LYS A 89 -1.07 14.85 -0.49
N MET A 90 -1.89 14.35 0.44
CA MET A 90 -1.77 13.01 0.99
C MET A 90 -2.66 12.04 0.20
N ILE A 91 -2.08 11.04 -0.44
CA ILE A 91 -2.79 10.06 -1.26
C ILE A 91 -2.43 8.65 -0.78
N VAL A 92 -3.42 7.77 -0.70
CA VAL A 92 -3.19 6.34 -0.43
C VAL A 92 -3.54 5.53 -1.67
N LEU A 93 -2.68 4.60 -2.05
CA LEU A 93 -2.86 3.70 -3.20
C LEU A 93 -2.63 2.25 -2.78
N SER A 94 -3.69 1.47 -2.63
CA SER A 94 -3.61 0.09 -2.16
C SER A 94 -4.26 -0.91 -3.12
N ASN A 95 -3.87 -2.18 -3.01
CA ASN A 95 -4.46 -3.28 -3.76
C ASN A 95 -5.68 -3.94 -3.07
N VAL A 96 -6.06 -3.48 -1.88
CA VAL A 96 -7.26 -3.99 -1.18
C VAL A 96 -8.53 -3.30 -1.68
N SER A 97 -9.70 -3.72 -1.21
CA SER A 97 -10.99 -3.10 -1.54
C SER A 97 -11.10 -1.67 -0.99
N ALA A 98 -12.02 -0.88 -1.52
CA ALA A 98 -12.31 0.47 -1.04
C ALA A 98 -12.75 0.45 0.43
N PHE A 99 -13.60 -0.52 0.81
CA PHE A 99 -14.00 -0.73 2.21
C PHE A 99 -12.80 -0.95 3.13
N CYS A 100 -11.88 -1.86 2.74
CA CYS A 100 -10.69 -2.13 3.55
C CYS A 100 -9.76 -0.90 3.66
N VAL A 101 -9.58 -0.11 2.59
CA VAL A 101 -8.78 1.12 2.65
C VAL A 101 -9.40 2.09 3.66
N GLU A 102 -10.68 2.41 3.48
CA GLU A 102 -11.38 3.40 4.31
C GLU A 102 -11.42 2.99 5.78
N GLU A 103 -11.78 1.73 6.06
CA GLU A 103 -11.85 1.23 7.44
C GLU A 103 -10.46 1.20 8.10
N THR A 104 -9.40 0.83 7.37
CA THR A 104 -8.02 0.87 7.87
C THR A 104 -7.62 2.30 8.24
N LEU A 105 -7.84 3.27 7.35
CA LEU A 105 -7.51 4.68 7.60
C LEU A 105 -8.31 5.26 8.79
N ARG A 106 -9.58 4.86 8.91
CA ARG A 106 -10.45 5.25 10.04
C ARG A 106 -9.92 4.68 11.37
N ARG A 107 -9.57 3.39 11.41
CA ARG A 107 -9.00 2.73 12.59
C ARG A 107 -7.69 3.35 13.03
N LEU A 108 -6.79 3.62 12.08
CA LEU A 108 -5.53 4.33 12.35
C LEU A 108 -5.73 5.79 12.79
N GLY A 109 -6.90 6.36 12.55
CA GLY A 109 -7.25 7.74 12.91
C GLY A 109 -6.72 8.80 11.96
N ILE A 110 -6.42 8.43 10.70
CA ILE A 110 -5.83 9.33 9.69
C ILE A 110 -6.74 9.59 8.48
N LEU A 111 -7.95 9.02 8.41
CA LEU A 111 -8.85 9.15 7.26
C LEU A 111 -9.06 10.63 6.86
N GLU A 112 -9.35 11.52 7.81
CA GLU A 112 -9.59 12.95 7.58
C GLU A 112 -8.34 13.75 7.17
N MET A 113 -7.18 13.09 7.14
CA MET A 113 -5.91 13.70 6.75
C MET A 113 -5.47 13.26 5.36
N VAL A 114 -6.14 12.26 4.79
CA VAL A 114 -5.91 11.76 3.44
C VAL A 114 -6.83 12.54 2.49
N ASN A 115 -6.25 13.12 1.44
CA ASN A 115 -7.00 13.90 0.44
C ASN A 115 -7.73 12.98 -0.55
N GLU A 116 -7.09 11.89 -0.95
CA GLU A 116 -7.61 10.91 -1.89
C GLU A 116 -7.10 9.52 -1.53
N TYR A 117 -7.91 8.51 -1.76
CA TYR A 117 -7.42 7.13 -1.73
C TYR A 117 -7.91 6.36 -2.96
N TYR A 118 -7.10 5.43 -3.39
CA TYR A 118 -7.37 4.53 -4.49
C TYR A 118 -7.20 3.09 -4.01
N SER A 119 -8.17 2.27 -4.35
CA SER A 119 -8.26 0.87 -3.99
C SER A 119 -7.91 -0.03 -5.16
N GLY A 120 -7.76 -1.30 -4.91
CA GLY A 120 -7.68 -2.29 -5.97
C GLY A 120 -8.93 -2.35 -6.86
N GLU A 121 -10.06 -1.78 -6.47
CA GLU A 121 -11.32 -1.76 -7.24
C GLU A 121 -11.32 -0.70 -8.33
N ASP A 122 -10.56 0.40 -8.16
CA ASP A 122 -10.55 1.54 -9.08
C ASP A 122 -9.82 1.25 -10.41
N PHE A 123 -9.07 0.17 -10.49
CA PHE A 123 -8.27 -0.18 -11.67
C PHE A 123 -8.63 -1.57 -12.20
N LYS A 124 -8.45 -1.78 -13.51
CA LYS A 124 -8.66 -3.09 -14.13
C LYS A 124 -7.69 -4.14 -13.55
N ASN A 125 -6.41 -3.78 -13.44
CA ASN A 125 -5.37 -4.59 -12.83
C ASN A 125 -4.90 -3.93 -11.52
N GLN A 126 -4.23 -4.70 -10.68
CA GLN A 126 -3.64 -4.21 -9.43
C GLN A 126 -2.18 -3.80 -9.62
N LYS A 127 -1.63 -3.03 -8.66
CA LYS A 127 -0.18 -2.79 -8.61
C LYS A 127 0.58 -4.12 -8.75
N PRO A 128 1.63 -4.17 -9.57
CA PRO A 128 2.39 -3.07 -10.17
C PRO A 128 1.92 -2.62 -11.57
N ALA A 129 0.70 -2.89 -11.99
CA ALA A 129 0.22 -2.44 -13.30
C ALA A 129 0.35 -0.92 -13.45
N LYS A 130 0.92 -0.47 -14.58
CA LYS A 130 1.24 0.95 -14.84
C LYS A 130 0.02 1.87 -14.70
N GLU A 131 -1.17 1.37 -15.02
CA GLU A 131 -2.43 2.11 -14.92
C GLU A 131 -2.74 2.57 -13.49
N CYS A 132 -2.33 1.79 -12.47
CA CYS A 132 -2.54 2.16 -11.06
C CYS A 132 -1.76 3.43 -10.67
N PHE A 133 -0.71 3.73 -11.39
CA PHE A 133 0.16 4.86 -11.12
C PHE A 133 -0.12 6.06 -12.04
N CYS A 134 -1.29 6.12 -12.70
CA CYS A 134 -1.68 7.28 -13.53
C CYS A 134 -1.74 8.58 -12.72
N ILE A 135 -2.00 8.48 -11.42
CA ILE A 135 -2.05 9.60 -10.46
C ILE A 135 -0.67 10.15 -10.10
N VAL A 136 0.41 9.39 -10.31
CA VAL A 136 1.79 9.77 -9.94
C VAL A 136 2.37 10.70 -10.99
N LYS A 137 2.91 11.83 -10.54
CA LYS A 137 3.60 12.84 -11.36
C LYS A 137 5.08 12.87 -11.05
N ARG A 138 5.88 13.39 -12.00
CA ARG A 138 7.30 13.65 -11.77
C ARG A 138 7.49 14.55 -10.55
N GLY A 139 8.40 14.17 -9.67
CA GLY A 139 8.71 14.88 -8.45
C GLY A 139 7.78 14.59 -7.27
N ASP A 140 6.67 13.85 -7.43
CA ASP A 140 5.92 13.32 -6.30
C ASP A 140 6.78 12.35 -5.47
N ILE A 141 6.35 12.05 -4.27
CA ILE A 141 7.03 11.13 -3.36
C ILE A 141 6.17 9.88 -3.22
N CYS A 142 6.74 8.70 -3.49
CA CYS A 142 6.06 7.43 -3.31
C CYS A 142 6.70 6.63 -2.18
N VAL A 143 5.87 6.16 -1.26
CA VAL A 143 6.29 5.42 -0.07
C VAL A 143 5.62 4.05 -0.08
N GLY A 144 6.40 2.98 0.04
CA GLY A 144 5.90 1.61 0.01
C GLY A 144 6.90 0.62 0.58
N ASN A 145 6.42 -0.59 0.90
CA ASN A 145 7.24 -1.64 1.50
C ASN A 145 7.77 -2.66 0.48
N ASN A 146 7.29 -2.63 -0.76
CA ASN A 146 7.73 -3.54 -1.80
C ASN A 146 8.14 -2.76 -3.06
N PHE A 147 9.44 -2.77 -3.39
CA PHE A 147 9.98 -1.97 -4.49
C PHE A 147 9.29 -2.28 -5.82
N LYS A 148 9.22 -3.56 -6.20
CA LYS A 148 8.64 -3.97 -7.49
C LYS A 148 7.16 -3.64 -7.61
N LYS A 149 6.42 -3.80 -6.51
CA LYS A 149 4.98 -3.59 -6.48
C LYS A 149 4.60 -2.11 -6.38
N ASP A 150 5.33 -1.32 -5.59
CA ASP A 150 4.88 0.00 -5.17
C ASP A 150 5.74 1.14 -5.72
N LEU A 151 7.02 0.92 -6.02
CA LEU A 151 7.99 1.98 -6.25
C LEU A 151 8.65 1.94 -7.63
N GLU A 152 8.76 0.80 -8.28
CA GLU A 152 9.47 0.67 -9.56
C GLU A 152 8.83 1.54 -10.66
N VAL A 153 7.51 1.46 -10.84
CA VAL A 153 6.79 2.28 -11.82
C VAL A 153 6.81 3.77 -11.45
N PRO A 154 6.55 4.19 -10.20
CA PRO A 154 6.77 5.57 -9.76
C PRO A 154 8.17 6.10 -10.06
N LYS A 155 9.23 5.33 -9.77
CA LYS A 155 10.61 5.72 -10.07
C LYS A 155 10.83 5.95 -11.55
N GLN A 156 10.34 5.07 -12.41
CA GLN A 156 10.39 5.24 -13.88
C GLN A 156 9.65 6.49 -14.35
N LYS A 157 8.65 6.97 -13.61
CA LYS A 157 7.92 8.23 -13.87
C LYS A 157 8.62 9.47 -13.30
N GLY A 158 9.75 9.30 -12.62
CA GLY A 158 10.53 10.38 -12.02
C GLY A 158 9.97 10.85 -10.65
N ALA A 159 9.21 10.01 -9.97
CA ALA A 159 8.89 10.22 -8.56
C ALA A 159 10.09 9.87 -7.67
N ILE A 160 10.19 10.51 -6.51
CA ILE A 160 11.13 10.12 -5.46
C ILE A 160 10.53 8.94 -4.70
N THR A 161 11.33 7.89 -4.53
CA THR A 161 10.88 6.63 -3.95
C THR A 161 11.50 6.39 -2.57
N ILE A 162 10.65 6.04 -1.61
CA ILE A 162 11.05 5.74 -0.23
C ILE A 162 10.56 4.34 0.12
N LEU A 163 11.51 3.43 0.36
CA LEU A 163 11.22 2.06 0.75
C LEU A 163 11.13 1.95 2.28
N VAL A 164 10.08 1.32 2.77
CA VAL A 164 9.89 1.02 4.20
C VAL A 164 10.24 -0.45 4.44
N GLY A 165 11.17 -0.72 5.39
CA GLY A 165 11.57 -2.07 5.76
C GLY A 165 12.95 -2.48 5.26
N GLU A 166 13.25 -3.78 5.33
CA GLU A 166 14.59 -4.33 5.17
C GLU A 166 14.96 -4.74 3.74
N GLU A 167 14.03 -4.68 2.79
CA GLU A 167 14.28 -5.13 1.42
C GLU A 167 15.42 -4.31 0.77
N GLU A 168 16.46 -4.98 0.28
CA GLU A 168 17.54 -4.33 -0.48
C GLU A 168 17.11 -4.12 -1.93
N GLN A 169 16.72 -2.90 -2.27
CA GLN A 169 16.27 -2.53 -3.62
C GLN A 169 16.70 -1.10 -4.00
N ASN A 170 16.55 -0.76 -5.27
CA ASN A 170 16.97 0.50 -5.88
C ASN A 170 16.02 1.70 -5.61
N ALA A 171 15.43 1.83 -4.43
CA ALA A 171 14.72 3.04 -4.03
C ALA A 171 15.70 4.20 -3.81
N ASP A 172 15.22 5.45 -3.91
CA ASP A 172 16.07 6.63 -3.69
C ASP A 172 16.42 6.79 -2.21
N PHE A 173 15.50 6.41 -1.32
CA PHE A 173 15.70 6.38 0.12
C PHE A 173 15.12 5.10 0.73
N ARG A 174 15.66 4.73 1.89
CA ARG A 174 15.15 3.64 2.71
C ARG A 174 14.98 4.12 4.15
N ILE A 175 13.90 3.66 4.79
CA ILE A 175 13.60 3.85 6.20
C ILE A 175 13.19 2.51 6.82
N ASP A 176 13.51 2.29 8.08
CA ASP A 176 13.16 1.04 8.75
C ASP A 176 11.66 1.00 9.10
N ASN A 177 11.06 2.14 9.36
CA ASN A 177 9.64 2.28 9.64
C ASN A 177 9.11 3.65 9.20
N ILE A 178 7.79 3.76 9.05
CA ILE A 178 7.12 4.95 8.53
C ILE A 178 7.38 6.22 9.34
N TYR A 179 7.70 6.12 10.63
CA TYR A 179 7.91 7.28 11.50
C TYR A 179 9.22 8.04 11.23
N GLU A 180 10.12 7.44 10.44
CA GLU A 180 11.35 8.09 9.99
C GLU A 180 11.14 8.99 8.76
N LEU A 181 9.94 8.94 8.17
CA LEU A 181 9.61 9.68 6.94
C LEU A 181 9.89 11.18 7.07
N GLU A 182 9.53 11.81 8.21
CA GLU A 182 9.77 13.25 8.42
C GLU A 182 11.26 13.62 8.29
N SER A 183 12.17 12.73 8.69
CA SER A 183 13.60 12.97 8.58
C SER A 183 14.10 12.95 7.14
N VAL A 184 13.63 12.00 6.35
CA VAL A 184 13.95 11.91 4.91
C VAL A 184 13.36 13.08 4.15
N LEU A 185 12.12 13.48 4.46
CA LEU A 185 11.48 14.63 3.79
C LEU A 185 12.24 15.93 4.02
N LYS A 186 12.79 16.17 5.22
CA LYS A 186 13.65 17.33 5.48
C LYS A 186 14.89 17.33 4.58
N TYR A 187 15.47 16.15 4.33
CA TYR A 187 16.64 16.02 3.47
C TYR A 187 16.29 16.29 1.99
N ILE A 188 15.16 15.76 1.51
CA ILE A 188 14.66 15.97 0.13
C ILE A 188 14.38 17.46 -0.17
N GLU A 189 14.06 18.25 0.85
CA GLU A 189 13.74 19.69 0.71
C GLU A 189 14.94 20.60 0.80
N LEU A 190 16.15 20.08 1.00
CA LEU A 190 17.37 20.89 0.93
C LEU A 190 17.57 21.40 -0.51
N PRO A 191 18.13 22.63 -0.69
CA PRO A 191 18.31 23.26 -2.00
C PRO A 191 19.09 22.41 -3.00
N ASP A 192 20.01 21.57 -2.53
CA ASP A 192 20.86 20.71 -3.35
C ASP A 192 20.12 19.51 -3.98
N PHE A 193 18.85 19.28 -3.65
CA PHE A 193 17.99 18.20 -4.18
C PHE A 193 16.87 18.70 -5.11
N GLN A 194 16.82 20.00 -5.40
CA GLN A 194 15.86 20.60 -6.34
C GLN A 194 16.53 20.84 -7.69
#